data_836ec5aca8326a041a74a2ae0d98aa72
#
_entry.id   836ec5aca8326a041a74a2ae0d98aa72
#
_cell.length_a   1.000
_cell.length_b   1.000
_cell.length_c   1.000
_cell.angle_alpha   90.00
_cell.angle_beta   90.00
_cell.angle_gamma   90.00
#
_symmetry.space_group_name_H-M   'P 1'
#
loop_
_entity.id
_entity.type
_entity.pdbx_description
1 polymer ?
#
loop_
_entity_poly.entity_id
_entity_poly.type
_entity_poly.pdbx_seq_one_letter_code
_entity_poly.pdbx_strand_id
1 'polypeptide(L)'
;MEQMKKLPDAEFDIMKVVWANEPPITTNMIMARLGTERGWQAQTVSSLMLRLVERGFLSTDKRGKERIYFPLVGRDDYLRFETSSFMRQYHDNSLLDLVSTLYDDKALTDDDIDDLLRWAKQRRE
;
A
#
# COMPACT_ATOMS: atom_id res chain seq x y z
N MET A 1 -0.63 -20.37 9.38
CA MET A 1 -0.28 -18.94 9.23
C MET A 1 -0.81 -18.43 7.89
N GLU A 2 -1.64 -17.42 7.92
CA GLU A 2 -2.19 -16.88 6.68
C GLU A 2 -1.10 -16.15 5.92
N GLN A 3 -1.03 -16.44 4.63
CA GLN A 3 -0.10 -15.72 3.76
C GLN A 3 -0.73 -14.41 3.33
N MET A 4 0.07 -13.37 3.35
CA MET A 4 -0.33 -12.08 2.84
C MET A 4 -0.60 -12.18 1.34
N LYS A 5 -1.67 -11.55 0.88
CA LYS A 5 -2.04 -11.52 -0.54
C LYS A 5 -2.10 -10.09 -1.03
N LYS A 6 -1.88 -9.93 -2.32
CA LYS A 6 -1.98 -8.62 -2.96
C LYS A 6 -3.41 -8.09 -2.83
N LEU A 7 -3.53 -6.84 -2.39
CA LEU A 7 -4.82 -6.17 -2.29
C LEU A 7 -5.30 -5.69 -3.65
N PRO A 8 -6.63 -5.79 -3.91
CA PRO A 8 -7.21 -5.03 -5.02
C PRO A 8 -6.94 -3.53 -4.87
N ASP A 9 -6.90 -2.82 -5.97
CA ASP A 9 -6.53 -1.41 -5.98
C ASP A 9 -7.38 -0.56 -5.04
N ALA A 10 -8.69 -0.78 -5.02
CA ALA A 10 -9.58 0.00 -4.16
C ALA A 10 -9.27 -0.22 -2.68
N GLU A 11 -9.00 -1.46 -2.28
CA GLU A 11 -8.65 -1.78 -0.89
C GLU A 11 -7.28 -1.23 -0.53
N PHE A 12 -6.34 -1.26 -1.46
CA PHE A 12 -5.03 -0.65 -1.24
C PHE A 12 -5.15 0.87 -1.05
N ASP A 13 -6.00 1.54 -1.83
CA ASP A 13 -6.24 2.98 -1.66
C ASP A 13 -6.74 3.30 -0.25
N ILE A 14 -7.61 2.46 0.29
CA ILE A 14 -8.08 2.63 1.67
C ILE A 14 -6.92 2.44 2.66
N MET A 15 -6.12 1.38 2.49
CA MET A 15 -4.99 1.16 3.39
C MET A 15 -3.98 2.30 3.36
N LYS A 16 -3.78 2.96 2.23
CA LYS A 16 -2.91 4.14 2.18
C LYS A 16 -3.41 5.25 3.09
N VAL A 17 -4.72 5.46 3.16
CA VAL A 17 -5.29 6.44 4.08
C VAL A 17 -5.16 5.98 5.53
N VAL A 18 -5.42 4.69 5.77
CA VAL A 18 -5.26 4.11 7.12
C VAL A 18 -3.83 4.32 7.63
N TRP A 19 -2.84 4.00 6.81
CA TRP A 19 -1.44 4.14 7.21
C TRP A 19 -0.99 5.59 7.39
N ALA A 20 -1.69 6.53 6.77
CA ALA A 20 -1.36 7.95 6.86
C ALA A 20 -1.99 8.63 8.09
N ASN A 21 -2.81 7.93 8.86
CA ASN A 21 -3.55 8.50 9.98
C ASN A 21 -3.31 7.71 11.26
N GLU A 22 -3.54 8.36 12.40
CA GLU A 22 -3.43 7.72 13.71
C GLU A 22 -4.69 6.92 14.01
N PRO A 23 -4.57 5.64 14.44
CA PRO A 23 -5.74 4.90 14.87
C PRO A 23 -6.36 5.50 16.13
N PRO A 24 -7.64 5.32 16.38
CA PRO A 24 -8.59 4.55 15.58
C PRO A 24 -9.00 5.24 14.29
N ILE A 25 -9.23 4.43 13.26
CA ILE A 25 -9.66 4.90 11.95
C ILE A 25 -11.17 4.77 11.85
N THR A 26 -11.82 5.77 11.26
CA THR A 26 -13.28 5.76 11.07
C THR A 26 -13.61 5.81 9.58
N THR A 27 -14.82 5.39 9.24
CA THR A 27 -15.32 5.50 7.87
C THR A 27 -15.31 6.94 7.38
N ASN A 28 -15.62 7.90 8.27
CA ASN A 28 -15.61 9.31 7.91
C ASN A 28 -14.22 9.81 7.51
N MET A 29 -13.18 9.32 8.16
CA MET A 29 -11.80 9.67 7.79
C MET A 29 -11.48 9.23 6.38
N ILE A 30 -11.91 8.03 6.00
CA ILE A 30 -11.71 7.50 4.64
C ILE A 30 -12.53 8.32 3.64
N MET A 31 -13.80 8.60 3.99
CA MET A 31 -14.69 9.38 3.12
C MET A 31 -14.19 10.80 2.89
N ALA A 32 -13.58 11.41 3.90
CA ALA A 32 -13.05 12.77 3.78
C ALA A 32 -12.02 12.87 2.66
N ARG A 33 -11.31 11.77 2.39
CA ARG A 33 -10.29 11.74 1.35
C ARG A 33 -10.78 11.09 0.06
N LEU A 34 -11.21 9.84 0.16
CA LEU A 34 -11.53 9.03 -1.02
C LEU A 34 -12.94 9.25 -1.54
N GLY A 35 -13.85 9.69 -0.68
CA GLY A 35 -15.19 10.07 -1.12
C GLY A 35 -15.14 11.16 -2.17
N THR A 36 -14.29 12.16 -1.96
CA THR A 36 -14.07 13.24 -2.90
C THR A 36 -13.24 12.81 -4.11
N GLU A 37 -12.09 12.18 -3.86
CA GLU A 37 -11.16 11.80 -4.93
C GLU A 37 -11.71 10.73 -5.86
N ARG A 38 -12.45 9.75 -5.33
CA ARG A 38 -12.94 8.61 -6.09
C ARG A 38 -14.43 8.64 -6.36
N GLY A 39 -15.14 9.59 -5.78
CA GLY A 39 -16.60 9.64 -5.89
C GLY A 39 -17.29 8.50 -5.18
N TRP A 40 -16.65 7.89 -4.18
CA TRP A 40 -17.23 6.76 -3.44
C TRP A 40 -18.26 7.24 -2.43
N GLN A 41 -19.34 6.46 -2.31
CA GLN A 41 -20.32 6.67 -1.28
C GLN A 41 -19.93 5.92 0.00
N ALA A 42 -20.52 6.32 1.12
CA ALA A 42 -20.21 5.73 2.42
C ALA A 42 -20.40 4.20 2.44
N GLN A 43 -21.41 3.71 1.75
CA GLN A 43 -21.67 2.27 1.69
C GLN A 43 -20.57 1.52 0.96
N THR A 44 -20.03 2.10 -0.11
CA THR A 44 -18.89 1.52 -0.82
C THR A 44 -17.66 1.42 0.09
N VAL A 45 -17.38 2.49 0.82
CA VAL A 45 -16.24 2.52 1.76
C VAL A 45 -16.44 1.47 2.85
N SER A 46 -17.63 1.40 3.44
CA SER A 46 -17.92 0.43 4.50
C SER A 46 -17.75 -1.01 4.02
N SER A 47 -18.18 -1.31 2.80
CA SER A 47 -18.02 -2.65 2.21
C SER A 47 -16.56 -3.01 2.00
N LEU A 48 -15.76 -2.05 1.51
CA LEU A 48 -14.33 -2.26 1.29
C LEU A 48 -13.58 -2.42 2.62
N MET A 49 -13.97 -1.65 3.63
CA MET A 49 -13.39 -1.78 4.97
C MET A 49 -13.68 -3.17 5.56
N LEU A 50 -14.90 -3.67 5.36
CA LEU A 50 -15.25 -5.02 5.82
C LEU A 50 -14.40 -6.09 5.12
N ARG A 51 -14.15 -5.95 3.83
CA ARG A 51 -13.28 -6.87 3.11
C ARG A 51 -11.86 -6.86 3.67
N LEU A 52 -11.36 -5.68 4.03
CA LEU A 52 -10.03 -5.57 4.66
C LEU A 52 -9.99 -6.28 6.01
N VAL A 53 -11.10 -6.23 6.76
CA VAL A 53 -11.22 -6.99 8.02
C VAL A 53 -11.16 -8.49 7.72
N GLU A 54 -11.93 -8.95 6.74
CA GLU A 54 -11.95 -10.36 6.35
C GLU A 54 -10.59 -10.87 5.88
N ARG A 55 -9.81 -10.02 5.21
CA ARG A 55 -8.46 -10.36 4.74
C ARG A 55 -7.41 -10.32 5.84
N GLY A 56 -7.76 -9.83 7.03
CA GLY A 56 -6.82 -9.74 8.13
C GLY A 56 -5.95 -8.49 8.12
N PHE A 57 -6.31 -7.47 7.34
CA PHE A 57 -5.59 -6.21 7.29
C PHE A 57 -6.04 -5.22 8.34
N LEU A 58 -7.30 -5.31 8.74
CA LEU A 58 -7.88 -4.44 9.77
C LEU A 58 -8.56 -5.26 10.83
N SER A 59 -8.51 -4.80 12.07
CA SER A 59 -9.46 -5.22 13.09
C SER A 59 -10.50 -4.13 13.25
N THR A 60 -11.67 -4.49 13.79
CA THR A 60 -12.74 -3.54 13.96
C THR A 60 -13.41 -3.73 15.31
N ASP A 61 -13.96 -2.65 15.84
CA ASP A 61 -14.70 -2.63 17.09
C ASP A 61 -15.77 -1.55 17.00
N LYS A 62 -16.67 -1.51 17.96
CA LYS A 62 -17.68 -0.46 18.05
C LYS A 62 -17.34 0.52 19.16
N ARG A 63 -17.52 1.80 18.86
CA ARG A 63 -17.45 2.86 19.85
C ARG A 63 -18.78 3.64 19.75
N GLY A 64 -19.72 3.31 20.63
CA GLY A 64 -21.08 3.84 20.53
C GLY A 64 -21.75 3.32 19.27
N LYS A 65 -22.22 4.22 18.41
CA LYS A 65 -22.85 3.86 17.14
C LYS A 65 -21.86 3.78 15.99
N GLU A 66 -20.60 4.16 16.24
CA GLU A 66 -19.58 4.24 15.22
C GLU A 66 -18.66 3.01 15.27
N ARG A 67 -18.31 2.51 14.10
CA ARG A 67 -17.25 1.49 14.01
C ARG A 67 -15.91 2.16 13.90
N ILE A 68 -14.95 1.59 14.60
CA ILE A 68 -13.56 2.02 14.53
C ILE A 68 -12.69 0.86 14.04
N TYR A 69 -11.58 1.19 13.42
CA TYR A 69 -10.71 0.22 12.77
C TYR A 69 -9.26 0.47 13.16
N PHE A 70 -8.50 -0.61 13.23
CA PHE A 70 -7.08 -0.57 13.55
C PHE A 70 -6.31 -1.40 12.52
N PRO A 71 -5.16 -0.92 12.02
CA PRO A 71 -4.36 -1.71 11.09
C PRO A 71 -3.71 -2.88 11.79
N LEU A 72 -3.79 -4.06 11.17
CA LEU A 72 -3.11 -5.28 11.62
C LEU A 72 -1.84 -5.53 10.81
N VAL A 73 -1.76 -4.95 9.62
CA VAL A 73 -0.61 -5.06 8.73
C VAL A 73 -0.03 -3.66 8.56
N GLY A 74 1.26 -3.50 8.81
CA GLY A 74 1.94 -2.24 8.64
C GLY A 74 2.26 -1.94 7.17
N ARG A 75 2.42 -0.66 6.86
CA ARG A 75 2.73 -0.21 5.51
C ARG A 75 4.01 -0.85 4.96
N ASP A 76 5.07 -0.83 5.76
CA ASP A 76 6.37 -1.32 5.30
C ASP A 76 6.36 -2.82 5.04
N ASP A 77 5.67 -3.58 5.88
CA ASP A 77 5.53 -5.03 5.69
C ASP A 77 4.78 -5.35 4.41
N TYR A 78 3.70 -4.61 4.14
CA TYR A 78 2.93 -4.83 2.92
C TYR A 78 3.73 -4.44 1.68
N LEU A 79 4.44 -3.30 1.72
CA LEU A 79 5.25 -2.86 0.58
C LEU A 79 6.39 -3.83 0.28
N ARG A 80 7.03 -4.39 1.33
CA ARG A 80 8.05 -5.43 1.12
C ARG A 80 7.46 -6.64 0.41
N PHE A 81 6.30 -7.07 0.86
CA PHE A 81 5.61 -8.21 0.25
C PHE A 81 5.30 -7.95 -1.22
N GLU A 82 4.67 -6.82 -1.52
CA GLU A 82 4.24 -6.50 -2.88
C GLU A 82 5.43 -6.28 -3.81
N THR A 83 6.44 -5.55 -3.33
CA THR A 83 7.65 -5.28 -4.12
C THR A 83 8.39 -6.57 -4.43
N SER A 84 8.55 -7.45 -3.43
CA SER A 84 9.23 -8.73 -3.65
C SER A 84 8.47 -9.62 -4.62
N SER A 85 7.14 -9.66 -4.51
CA SER A 85 6.28 -10.43 -5.42
C SER A 85 6.37 -9.91 -6.84
N PHE A 86 6.36 -8.59 -7.01
CA PHE A 86 6.50 -7.94 -8.31
C PHE A 86 7.84 -8.29 -8.96
N MET A 87 8.91 -8.22 -8.19
CA MET A 87 10.25 -8.55 -8.70
C MET A 87 10.35 -10.00 -9.17
N ARG A 88 9.78 -10.94 -8.40
CA ARG A 88 9.77 -12.35 -8.81
C ARG A 88 8.93 -12.56 -10.06
N GLN A 89 7.74 -11.98 -10.07
CA GLN A 89 6.75 -12.26 -11.11
C GLN A 89 7.12 -11.63 -12.46
N TYR A 90 7.62 -10.40 -12.45
CA TYR A 90 7.81 -9.62 -13.67
C TYR A 90 9.27 -9.46 -14.09
N HIS A 91 10.21 -9.59 -13.17
CA HIS A 91 11.62 -9.28 -13.45
C HIS A 91 12.57 -10.40 -13.06
N ASP A 92 12.05 -11.58 -12.75
CA ASP A 92 12.85 -12.76 -12.39
C ASP A 92 13.90 -12.46 -11.30
N ASN A 93 13.56 -11.58 -10.35
CA ASN A 93 14.45 -11.10 -9.30
C ASN A 93 15.69 -10.36 -9.81
N SER A 94 15.65 -9.85 -11.04
CA SER A 94 16.77 -9.08 -11.60
C SER A 94 16.53 -7.58 -11.41
N LEU A 95 17.32 -6.97 -10.53
CA LEU A 95 17.28 -5.52 -10.35
C LEU A 95 17.67 -4.81 -11.64
N LEU A 96 18.65 -5.34 -12.37
CA LEU A 96 19.08 -4.74 -13.64
C LEU A 96 17.94 -4.75 -14.66
N ASP A 97 17.17 -5.83 -14.71
CA ASP A 97 16.00 -5.90 -15.60
C ASP A 97 14.97 -4.83 -15.26
N LEU A 98 14.66 -4.65 -13.97
CA LEU A 98 13.76 -3.58 -13.52
C LEU A 98 14.26 -2.20 -13.89
N VAL A 99 15.52 -1.91 -13.58
CA VAL A 99 16.12 -0.59 -13.83
C VAL A 99 16.15 -0.30 -15.34
N SER A 100 16.53 -1.30 -16.15
CA SER A 100 16.56 -1.16 -17.61
C SER A 100 15.17 -0.85 -18.18
N THR A 101 14.15 -1.56 -17.68
CA THR A 101 12.78 -1.34 -18.11
C THR A 101 12.33 0.09 -17.81
N LEU A 102 12.60 0.57 -16.61
CA LEU A 102 12.22 1.92 -16.19
C LEU A 102 13.01 2.99 -16.96
N TYR A 103 14.28 2.75 -17.24
CA TYR A 103 15.12 3.70 -17.97
C TYR A 103 14.67 3.81 -19.42
N ASP A 104 14.39 2.68 -20.07
CA ASP A 104 13.93 2.65 -21.46
C ASP A 104 12.58 3.36 -21.64
N ASP A 105 11.72 3.28 -20.62
CA ASP A 105 10.42 3.97 -20.62
C ASP A 105 10.53 5.42 -20.14
N LYS A 106 11.72 5.91 -19.90
CA LYS A 106 11.99 7.27 -19.39
C LYS A 106 11.38 7.55 -18.02
N ALA A 107 11.05 6.51 -17.27
CA ALA A 107 10.58 6.63 -15.89
C ALA A 107 11.74 6.86 -14.91
N LEU A 108 12.97 6.55 -15.33
CA LEU A 108 14.18 6.88 -14.60
C LEU A 108 14.99 7.88 -15.40
N THR A 109 15.54 8.87 -14.71
CA THR A 109 16.44 9.87 -15.30
C THR A 109 17.90 9.51 -14.97
N ASP A 110 18.84 10.20 -15.64
CA ASP A 110 20.25 10.05 -15.31
C ASP A 110 20.53 10.47 -13.86
N ASP A 111 19.80 11.49 -13.34
CA ASP A 111 19.94 11.91 -11.95
C ASP A 111 19.49 10.79 -11.00
N ASP A 112 18.42 10.06 -11.33
CA ASP A 112 17.97 8.91 -10.54
C ASP A 112 19.04 7.82 -10.49
N ILE A 113 19.70 7.56 -11.61
CA ILE A 113 20.80 6.58 -11.67
C ILE A 113 21.95 7.03 -10.77
N ASP A 114 22.32 8.31 -10.84
CA ASP A 114 23.38 8.85 -9.99
C ASP A 114 23.04 8.73 -8.50
N ASP A 115 21.79 9.00 -8.13
CA ASP A 115 21.32 8.85 -6.77
C ASP A 115 21.41 7.38 -6.32
N LEU A 116 21.03 6.46 -7.18
CA LEU A 116 21.10 5.02 -6.89
C LEU A 116 22.54 4.59 -6.68
N LEU A 117 23.46 5.06 -7.53
CA LEU A 117 24.88 4.73 -7.40
C LEU A 117 25.44 5.26 -6.09
N ARG A 118 25.10 6.48 -5.69
CA ARG A 118 25.52 7.04 -4.41
C ARG A 118 25.01 6.24 -3.23
N TRP A 119 23.72 5.88 -3.26
CA TRP A 119 23.11 5.06 -2.23
C TRP A 119 23.81 3.72 -2.09
N ALA A 120 24.04 3.04 -3.22
CA ALA A 120 24.69 1.73 -3.24
C ALA A 120 26.12 1.81 -2.69
N LYS A 121 26.86 2.83 -3.07
CA LYS A 121 28.24 3.03 -2.60
C LYS A 121 28.27 3.22 -1.08
N GLN A 122 27.37 4.03 -0.54
CA GLN A 122 27.28 4.26 0.90
C GLN A 122 26.95 2.97 1.67
N ARG A 123 26.11 2.11 1.11
CA ARG A 123 25.69 0.85 1.75
C ARG A 123 26.82 -0.19 1.76
N ARG A 124 27.78 -0.07 0.87
CA ARG A 124 28.88 -1.03 0.73
C ARG A 124 30.15 -0.62 1.47
N GLU A 125 30.19 0.58 1.99
CA GLU A 125 31.33 1.08 2.77
C GLU A 125 31.24 0.70 4.24
#